data_0b7bb63fd436feb0ff5ceba7c4b517dc
#
_entry.id   0b7bb63fd436feb0ff5ceba7c4b517dc
#
_cell.length_a   1.000
_cell.length_b   1.000
_cell.length_c   1.000
_cell.angle_alpha   90.00
_cell.angle_beta   90.00
_cell.angle_gamma   90.00
#
_symmetry.space_group_name_H-M   'P 1'
#
loop_
_entity.id
_entity.type
_entity.pdbx_description
1 polymer ?
#
loop_
_entity_poly.entity_id
_entity_poly.type
_entity_poly.pdbx_seq_one_letter_code
_entity_poly.pdbx_strand_id
1 'polypeptide(L)'
;MKKHRYTAAAVMLSLSMLTGAAAADYSDLKPHWAEQAMEFAVQSNLMDGISEYTFAADAPATRACLVQALYRMEHAPAADTVLTFQDVAEDASFLTAVQWGVSNGIITGYSDTVFRPGTSLTREQFAVMLYRFAEYKKLDVTAQSALSGYTDASSIHPYAQTAMQWANAEELITGTTATTLSPQRTVSRAQLATILQRFAPMVSYQQR
;
A
#
# COMPACT_ATOMS: atom_id res chain seq x y z
N MET A 1 -6.01 10.60 27.76
CA MET A 1 -5.48 10.48 26.39
C MET A 1 -4.11 9.79 26.49
N LYS A 2 -4.06 8.46 26.28
CA LYS A 2 -2.79 7.71 26.27
C LYS A 2 -2.28 7.70 24.82
N LYS A 3 -1.25 8.52 24.55
CA LYS A 3 -0.49 8.45 23.30
C LYS A 3 0.28 7.12 23.31
N HIS A 4 -0.18 6.13 22.58
CA HIS A 4 0.65 4.97 22.26
C HIS A 4 1.72 5.43 21.27
N ARG A 5 2.85 5.88 21.82
CA ARG A 5 4.08 6.09 21.04
C ARG A 5 4.64 4.70 20.77
N TYR A 6 4.44 4.20 19.57
CA TYR A 6 5.23 3.08 19.08
C TYR A 6 6.67 3.57 18.97
N THR A 7 7.44 3.40 20.04
CA THR A 7 8.89 3.55 19.99
C THR A 7 9.38 2.56 18.95
N ALA A 8 10.19 3.04 18.01
CA ALA A 8 10.89 2.23 17.04
C ALA A 8 11.85 1.26 17.79
N ALA A 9 11.28 0.24 18.40
CA ALA A 9 12.03 -0.92 18.81
C ALA A 9 12.36 -1.68 17.52
N ALA A 10 13.63 -1.77 17.18
CA ALA A 10 14.13 -2.60 16.12
C ALA A 10 13.60 -4.03 16.34
N VAL A 11 12.48 -4.37 15.71
CA VAL A 11 12.00 -5.74 15.64
C VAL A 11 12.94 -6.45 14.68
N MET A 12 13.95 -7.10 15.25
CA MET A 12 14.68 -8.14 14.53
C MET A 12 13.65 -9.22 14.19
N LEU A 13 13.08 -9.12 12.99
CA LEU A 13 12.35 -10.23 12.41
C LEU A 13 13.36 -11.39 12.33
N SER A 14 13.11 -12.49 13.04
CA SER A 14 13.82 -13.74 12.83
C SER A 14 13.51 -14.20 11.40
N LEU A 15 14.39 -13.79 10.50
CA LEU A 15 14.41 -14.19 9.11
C LEU A 15 14.72 -15.68 9.07
N SER A 16 13.70 -16.53 9.07
CA SER A 16 13.86 -17.91 8.63
C SER A 16 14.30 -17.83 7.17
N MET A 17 15.56 -18.17 6.92
CA MET A 17 16.19 -18.22 5.61
C MET A 17 15.34 -19.14 4.71
N LEU A 18 14.45 -18.54 3.94
CA LEU A 18 13.96 -19.16 2.73
C LEU A 18 15.04 -18.91 1.68
N THR A 19 15.61 -19.99 1.17
CA THR A 19 16.69 -20.02 0.18
C THR A 19 16.38 -19.09 -1.00
N GLY A 20 17.10 -17.99 -1.04
CA GLY A 20 17.62 -17.23 -2.15
C GLY A 20 16.88 -17.13 -3.46
N ALA A 21 15.96 -16.17 -3.59
CA ALA A 21 16.07 -15.32 -4.77
C ALA A 21 17.16 -14.28 -4.43
N ALA A 22 18.20 -14.18 -5.25
CA ALA A 22 19.17 -13.10 -5.13
C ALA A 22 18.37 -11.78 -5.12
N ALA A 23 18.62 -10.93 -4.13
CA ALA A 23 17.97 -9.63 -4.09
C ALA A 23 18.23 -8.95 -5.44
N ALA A 24 17.19 -8.63 -6.19
CA ALA A 24 17.36 -8.01 -7.48
C ALA A 24 18.08 -6.69 -7.26
N ASP A 25 19.23 -6.53 -7.91
CA ASP A 25 20.09 -5.34 -7.78
C ASP A 25 19.56 -4.27 -8.75
N TYR A 26 18.46 -3.61 -8.33
CA TYR A 26 17.89 -2.54 -9.13
C TYR A 26 18.78 -1.31 -9.10
N SER A 27 19.25 -0.87 -10.26
CA SER A 27 20.20 0.21 -10.43
C SER A 27 19.67 1.58 -9.98
N ASP A 28 18.35 1.75 -9.89
CA ASP A 28 17.67 3.00 -9.54
C ASP A 28 17.21 3.08 -8.08
N LEU A 29 17.60 2.13 -7.25
CA LEU A 29 17.37 2.24 -5.79
C LEU A 29 18.32 3.23 -5.15
N LYS A 30 19.54 3.39 -5.66
CA LYS A 30 20.60 4.21 -5.05
C LYS A 30 21.19 5.22 -6.04
N PRO A 31 21.45 6.45 -5.58
CA PRO A 31 20.95 7.06 -4.35
C PRO A 31 19.50 7.54 -4.51
N HIS A 32 18.63 7.22 -3.56
CA HIS A 32 17.23 7.68 -3.57
C HIS A 32 16.74 7.95 -2.14
N TRP A 33 15.89 8.96 -1.92
CA TRP A 33 15.37 9.32 -0.58
C TRP A 33 14.61 8.16 0.09
N ALA A 34 14.01 7.26 -0.68
CA ALA A 34 13.27 6.10 -0.20
C ALA A 34 14.06 4.79 -0.30
N GLU A 35 15.37 4.83 -0.49
CA GLU A 35 16.23 3.65 -0.67
C GLU A 35 15.90 2.53 0.31
N GLN A 36 15.94 2.80 1.62
CA GLN A 36 15.66 1.81 2.66
C GLN A 36 14.25 1.21 2.56
N ALA A 37 13.26 2.03 2.21
CA ALA A 37 11.89 1.57 2.09
C ALA A 37 11.69 0.68 0.84
N MET A 38 12.35 1.01 -0.25
CA MET A 38 12.31 0.20 -1.47
C MET A 38 13.07 -1.12 -1.27
N GLU A 39 14.23 -1.11 -0.65
CA GLU A 39 14.94 -2.33 -0.25
C GLU A 39 14.08 -3.21 0.65
N PHE A 40 13.41 -2.63 1.66
CA PHE A 40 12.46 -3.35 2.50
C PHE A 40 11.35 -4.00 1.67
N ALA A 41 10.72 -3.26 0.77
CA ALA A 41 9.60 -3.75 -0.04
C ALA A 41 10.02 -4.91 -0.96
N VAL A 42 11.23 -4.86 -1.52
CA VAL A 42 11.80 -5.93 -2.35
C VAL A 42 12.18 -7.14 -1.50
N GLN A 43 12.94 -6.97 -0.42
CA GLN A 43 13.40 -8.05 0.46
C GLN A 43 12.22 -8.77 1.15
N SER A 44 11.15 -8.04 1.47
CA SER A 44 9.91 -8.59 2.03
C SER A 44 8.98 -9.16 0.97
N ASN A 45 9.41 -9.23 -0.29
CA ASN A 45 8.60 -9.70 -1.42
C ASN A 45 7.25 -8.97 -1.57
N LEU A 46 7.17 -7.70 -1.18
CA LEU A 46 5.95 -6.89 -1.32
C LEU A 46 5.87 -6.25 -2.70
N MET A 47 7.01 -5.87 -3.28
CA MET A 47 7.09 -5.22 -4.58
C MET A 47 8.24 -5.80 -5.40
N ASP A 48 8.01 -5.88 -6.71
CA ASP A 48 9.03 -6.20 -7.71
C ASP A 48 9.42 -4.96 -8.50
N GLY A 49 10.55 -5.02 -9.21
CA GLY A 49 10.87 -4.06 -10.27
C GLY A 49 9.93 -4.19 -11.47
N ILE A 50 10.03 -3.23 -12.38
CA ILE A 50 9.36 -3.30 -13.69
C ILE A 50 10.19 -4.07 -14.71
N SER A 51 11.47 -4.32 -14.41
CA SER A 51 12.38 -5.15 -15.17
C SER A 51 13.40 -5.78 -14.22
N GLU A 52 14.32 -6.59 -14.73
CA GLU A 52 15.39 -7.22 -13.98
C GLU A 52 16.31 -6.21 -13.24
N TYR A 53 16.50 -5.01 -13.82
CA TYR A 53 17.45 -4.01 -13.31
C TYR A 53 16.82 -2.69 -12.92
N THR A 54 15.49 -2.55 -13.01
CA THR A 54 14.80 -1.27 -12.80
C THR A 54 13.62 -1.44 -11.87
N PHE A 55 13.65 -0.76 -10.73
CA PHE A 55 12.50 -0.66 -9.81
C PHE A 55 11.48 0.37 -10.28
N ALA A 56 11.92 1.43 -10.97
CA ALA A 56 11.14 2.60 -11.38
C ALA A 56 10.57 3.38 -10.19
N ALA A 57 11.45 3.82 -9.29
CA ALA A 57 11.13 4.47 -8.03
C ALA A 57 10.13 5.64 -8.14
N ASP A 58 10.34 6.53 -9.11
CA ASP A 58 9.52 7.72 -9.32
C ASP A 58 8.31 7.51 -10.22
N ALA A 59 8.18 6.33 -10.83
CA ALA A 59 7.00 6.01 -11.64
C ALA A 59 5.75 5.94 -10.77
N PRO A 60 4.56 6.29 -11.31
CA PRO A 60 3.31 6.16 -10.57
C PRO A 60 3.03 4.72 -10.16
N ALA A 61 2.60 4.52 -8.91
CA ALA A 61 2.09 3.24 -8.44
C ALA A 61 0.70 3.00 -9.02
N THR A 62 0.48 1.81 -9.58
CA THR A 62 -0.81 1.43 -10.16
C THR A 62 -1.71 0.72 -9.14
N ARG A 63 -2.99 0.60 -9.47
CA ARG A 63 -3.96 -0.16 -8.67
C ARG A 63 -3.55 -1.62 -8.51
N ALA A 64 -3.09 -2.26 -9.60
CA ALA A 64 -2.59 -3.63 -9.55
C ALA A 64 -1.36 -3.75 -8.65
N CYS A 65 -0.46 -2.78 -8.68
CA CYS A 65 0.74 -2.79 -7.84
C CYS A 65 0.38 -2.79 -6.33
N LEU A 66 -0.57 -1.94 -5.91
CA LEU A 66 -0.98 -1.89 -4.50
C LEU A 66 -1.71 -3.18 -4.08
N VAL A 67 -2.70 -3.66 -4.85
CA VAL A 67 -3.42 -4.88 -4.47
C VAL A 67 -2.49 -6.08 -4.39
N GLN A 68 -1.52 -6.17 -5.30
CA GLN A 68 -0.51 -7.23 -5.28
C GLN A 68 0.39 -7.14 -4.05
N ALA A 69 0.79 -5.93 -3.63
CA ALA A 69 1.58 -5.73 -2.42
C ALA A 69 0.79 -6.12 -1.15
N LEU A 70 -0.49 -5.74 -1.05
CA LEU A 70 -1.35 -6.13 0.08
C LEU A 70 -1.61 -7.64 0.12
N TYR A 71 -1.83 -8.26 -1.04
CA TYR A 71 -2.01 -9.70 -1.18
C TYR A 71 -0.76 -10.48 -0.72
N ARG A 72 0.43 -10.01 -1.10
CA ARG A 72 1.72 -10.59 -0.65
C ARG A 72 1.96 -10.35 0.85
N MET A 73 1.54 -9.21 1.38
CA MET A 73 1.60 -8.92 2.82
C MET A 73 0.72 -9.89 3.63
N GLU A 74 -0.35 -10.42 3.02
CA GLU A 74 -1.20 -11.50 3.57
C GLU A 74 -0.69 -12.90 3.24
N HIS A 75 0.57 -13.03 2.81
CA HIS A 75 1.19 -14.31 2.45
C HIS A 75 0.52 -15.01 1.27
N ALA A 76 -0.06 -14.26 0.35
CA ALA A 76 -0.62 -14.73 -0.93
C ALA A 76 -1.59 -15.94 -0.77
N PRO A 77 -2.69 -15.78 -0.01
CA PRO A 77 -3.65 -16.86 0.22
C PRO A 77 -4.33 -17.29 -1.10
N ALA A 78 -4.80 -18.52 -1.16
CA ALA A 78 -5.55 -19.00 -2.31
C ALA A 78 -6.82 -18.15 -2.52
N ALA A 79 -7.12 -17.81 -3.76
CA ALA A 79 -8.33 -17.11 -4.16
C ALA A 79 -8.77 -17.56 -5.55
N ASP A 80 -10.06 -17.83 -5.69
CA ASP A 80 -10.70 -18.37 -6.89
C ASP A 80 -12.00 -17.64 -7.26
N THR A 81 -12.22 -16.47 -6.65
CA THR A 81 -13.40 -15.66 -6.94
C THR A 81 -13.50 -15.33 -8.41
N VAL A 82 -14.64 -15.63 -9.03
CA VAL A 82 -14.89 -15.27 -10.42
C VAL A 82 -15.02 -13.75 -10.52
N LEU A 83 -14.17 -13.15 -11.33
CA LEU A 83 -14.21 -11.71 -11.62
C LEU A 83 -15.13 -11.43 -12.81
N THR A 84 -15.81 -10.31 -12.72
CA THR A 84 -16.61 -9.77 -13.84
C THR A 84 -15.82 -8.73 -14.65
N PHE A 85 -14.60 -8.40 -14.24
CA PHE A 85 -13.77 -7.37 -14.87
C PHE A 85 -13.20 -7.82 -16.21
N GLN A 86 -13.58 -7.13 -17.27
CA GLN A 86 -13.15 -7.41 -18.64
C GLN A 86 -11.71 -6.98 -18.93
N ASP A 87 -11.17 -6.08 -18.10
CA ASP A 87 -9.81 -5.52 -18.22
C ASP A 87 -8.79 -6.17 -17.27
N VAL A 88 -9.12 -7.32 -16.70
CA VAL A 88 -8.22 -8.21 -15.95
C VAL A 88 -8.11 -9.52 -16.71
N ALA A 89 -6.99 -9.69 -17.41
CA ALA A 89 -6.75 -10.90 -18.21
C ALA A 89 -6.55 -12.14 -17.31
N GLU A 90 -6.93 -13.32 -17.81
CA GLU A 90 -6.82 -14.58 -17.08
C GLU A 90 -5.36 -15.00 -16.81
N ASP A 91 -4.42 -14.51 -17.60
CA ASP A 91 -2.98 -14.73 -17.45
C ASP A 91 -2.26 -13.57 -16.73
N ALA A 92 -3.00 -12.56 -16.25
CA ALA A 92 -2.40 -11.43 -15.55
C ALA A 92 -1.72 -11.90 -14.24
N SER A 93 -0.47 -11.49 -14.03
CA SER A 93 0.31 -11.85 -12.83
C SER A 93 -0.32 -11.38 -11.52
N PHE A 94 -1.24 -10.43 -11.59
CA PHE A 94 -2.00 -9.87 -10.45
C PHE A 94 -3.43 -10.41 -10.35
N LEU A 95 -3.85 -11.36 -11.21
CA LEU A 95 -5.22 -11.88 -11.22
C LEU A 95 -5.66 -12.37 -9.84
N THR A 96 -4.91 -13.30 -9.23
CA THR A 96 -5.23 -13.87 -7.92
C THR A 96 -5.28 -12.80 -6.82
N ALA A 97 -4.41 -11.79 -6.88
CA ALA A 97 -4.44 -10.67 -5.94
C ALA A 97 -5.74 -9.84 -6.09
N VAL A 98 -6.22 -9.63 -7.32
CA VAL A 98 -7.49 -8.94 -7.58
C VAL A 98 -8.67 -9.79 -7.09
N GLN A 99 -8.69 -11.10 -7.37
CA GLN A 99 -9.70 -12.04 -6.88
C GLN A 99 -9.80 -12.00 -5.35
N TRP A 100 -8.66 -12.11 -4.68
CA TRP A 100 -8.58 -12.03 -3.23
C TRP A 100 -9.05 -10.66 -2.69
N GLY A 101 -8.59 -9.58 -3.29
CA GLY A 101 -8.93 -8.24 -2.84
C GLY A 101 -10.42 -7.90 -2.98
N VAL A 102 -11.07 -8.41 -4.05
CA VAL A 102 -12.52 -8.27 -4.27
C VAL A 102 -13.30 -9.12 -3.26
N SER A 103 -12.95 -10.41 -3.09
CA SER A 103 -13.65 -11.33 -2.18
C SER A 103 -13.62 -10.88 -0.72
N ASN A 104 -12.58 -10.12 -0.34
CA ASN A 104 -12.41 -9.59 1.02
C ASN A 104 -12.82 -8.12 1.16
N GLY A 105 -13.42 -7.51 0.13
CA GLY A 105 -13.91 -6.13 0.19
C GLY A 105 -12.81 -5.05 0.26
N ILE A 106 -11.55 -5.42 0.03
CA ILE A 106 -10.40 -4.51 0.09
C ILE A 106 -10.39 -3.58 -1.12
N ILE A 107 -10.77 -4.12 -2.27
CA ILE A 107 -10.84 -3.37 -3.53
C ILE A 107 -12.21 -3.53 -4.19
N THR A 108 -12.56 -2.52 -4.99
CA THR A 108 -13.74 -2.56 -5.86
C THR A 108 -13.35 -2.12 -7.26
N GLY A 109 -14.15 -2.49 -8.27
CA GLY A 109 -14.01 -1.94 -9.62
C GLY A 109 -14.37 -0.45 -9.69
N TYR A 110 -14.06 0.17 -10.81
CA TYR A 110 -14.65 1.47 -11.20
C TYR A 110 -16.10 1.29 -11.64
N SER A 111 -16.44 0.09 -12.13
CA SER A 111 -17.78 -0.41 -12.39
C SER A 111 -17.79 -1.92 -12.17
N ASP A 112 -18.95 -2.56 -12.38
CA ASP A 112 -19.08 -4.02 -12.25
C ASP A 112 -18.19 -4.79 -13.23
N THR A 113 -17.78 -4.17 -14.34
CA THR A 113 -17.01 -4.81 -15.40
C THR A 113 -15.61 -4.22 -15.64
N VAL A 114 -15.21 -3.16 -14.88
CA VAL A 114 -13.96 -2.44 -15.12
C VAL A 114 -13.21 -2.24 -13.81
N PHE A 115 -11.98 -2.75 -13.74
CA PHE A 115 -11.07 -2.61 -12.59
C PHE A 115 -10.04 -1.51 -12.75
N ARG A 116 -9.53 -1.31 -13.96
CA ARG A 116 -8.44 -0.39 -14.34
C ARG A 116 -7.11 -0.72 -13.62
N PRO A 117 -6.53 -1.91 -13.83
CA PRO A 117 -5.32 -2.34 -13.13
C PRO A 117 -4.11 -1.42 -13.32
N GLY A 118 -3.94 -0.86 -14.53
CA GLY A 118 -2.83 0.02 -14.89
C GLY A 118 -3.04 1.49 -14.49
N THR A 119 -4.19 1.89 -13.95
CA THR A 119 -4.42 3.28 -13.57
C THR A 119 -3.61 3.64 -12.32
N SER A 120 -2.94 4.79 -12.38
CA SER A 120 -2.20 5.35 -11.25
C SER A 120 -3.13 5.69 -10.09
N LEU A 121 -2.72 5.35 -8.88
CA LEU A 121 -3.46 5.65 -7.67
C LEU A 121 -3.24 7.09 -7.22
N THR A 122 -4.31 7.78 -6.86
CA THR A 122 -4.21 8.99 -6.06
C THR A 122 -3.97 8.65 -4.59
N ARG A 123 -3.45 9.62 -3.82
CA ARG A 123 -3.16 9.44 -2.39
C ARG A 123 -4.42 9.08 -1.59
N GLU A 124 -5.57 9.68 -1.91
CA GLU A 124 -6.84 9.33 -1.25
C GLU A 124 -7.34 7.94 -1.64
N GLN A 125 -7.21 7.51 -2.91
CA GLN A 125 -7.56 6.15 -3.33
C GLN A 125 -6.68 5.11 -2.66
N PHE A 126 -5.39 5.41 -2.54
CA PHE A 126 -4.45 4.59 -1.79
C PHE A 126 -4.86 4.44 -0.32
N ALA A 127 -5.20 5.56 0.34
CA ALA A 127 -5.68 5.54 1.73
C ALA A 127 -6.90 4.63 1.91
N VAL A 128 -7.86 4.68 0.99
CA VAL A 128 -9.08 3.86 1.06
C VAL A 128 -8.75 2.36 0.97
N MET A 129 -7.88 1.96 0.04
CA MET A 129 -7.50 0.54 -0.08
C MET A 129 -6.74 0.07 1.17
N LEU A 130 -5.84 0.89 1.71
CA LEU A 130 -5.08 0.58 2.91
C LEU A 130 -5.98 0.49 4.16
N TYR A 131 -6.94 1.42 4.29
CA TYR A 131 -7.92 1.43 5.37
C TYR A 131 -8.78 0.17 5.37
N ARG A 132 -9.32 -0.22 4.21
CA ARG A 132 -10.09 -1.46 4.05
C ARG A 132 -9.28 -2.71 4.36
N PHE A 133 -8.00 -2.71 3.99
CA PHE A 133 -7.11 -3.82 4.36
C PHE A 133 -6.84 -3.83 5.87
N ALA A 134 -6.71 -2.68 6.52
CA ALA A 134 -6.60 -2.59 7.98
C ALA A 134 -7.87 -3.14 8.68
N GLU A 135 -9.07 -2.80 8.18
CA GLU A 135 -10.34 -3.37 8.66
C GLU A 135 -10.38 -4.90 8.47
N TYR A 136 -9.98 -5.39 7.30
CA TYR A 136 -9.87 -6.82 7.02
C TYR A 136 -8.94 -7.52 8.03
N LYS A 137 -7.81 -6.90 8.37
CA LYS A 137 -6.88 -7.38 9.40
C LYS A 137 -7.37 -7.17 10.82
N LYS A 138 -8.54 -6.57 11.04
CA LYS A 138 -9.11 -6.22 12.35
C LYS A 138 -8.19 -5.32 13.17
N LEU A 139 -7.42 -4.46 12.51
CA LEU A 139 -6.64 -3.43 13.19
C LEU A 139 -7.58 -2.39 13.80
N ASP A 140 -7.10 -1.69 14.83
CA ASP A 140 -7.82 -0.51 15.33
C ASP A 140 -7.74 0.62 14.31
N VAL A 141 -8.87 0.95 13.69
CA VAL A 141 -9.02 2.03 12.72
C VAL A 141 -9.78 3.24 13.26
N THR A 142 -9.90 3.34 14.59
CA THR A 142 -10.66 4.41 15.26
C THR A 142 -9.90 5.73 15.37
N ALA A 143 -8.56 5.69 15.24
CA ALA A 143 -7.75 6.90 15.26
C ALA A 143 -8.11 7.83 14.10
N GLN A 144 -8.32 9.11 14.38
CA GLN A 144 -8.65 10.11 13.36
C GLN A 144 -7.90 11.42 13.62
N SER A 145 -7.29 11.95 12.56
CA SER A 145 -6.73 13.29 12.53
C SER A 145 -7.77 14.29 12.04
N ALA A 146 -7.87 15.46 12.66
CA ALA A 146 -8.78 16.51 12.21
C ALA A 146 -8.41 17.10 10.83
N LEU A 147 -7.20 16.88 10.35
CA LEU A 147 -6.64 17.41 9.10
C LEU A 147 -6.66 18.95 8.99
N SER A 148 -7.01 19.68 10.06
CA SER A 148 -7.21 21.12 10.06
C SER A 148 -5.95 21.93 9.78
N GLY A 149 -4.77 21.30 9.88
CA GLY A 149 -3.47 21.91 9.50
C GLY A 149 -3.21 21.92 7.99
N TYR A 150 -4.06 21.27 7.18
CA TYR A 150 -3.88 21.18 5.74
C TYR A 150 -4.90 22.02 4.99
N THR A 151 -4.40 22.95 4.18
CA THR A 151 -5.23 23.93 3.45
C THR A 151 -6.10 23.28 2.35
N ASP A 152 -5.70 22.11 1.89
CA ASP A 152 -6.36 21.33 0.85
C ASP A 152 -7.19 20.13 1.38
N ALA A 153 -7.39 20.05 2.70
CA ALA A 153 -8.19 18.97 3.29
C ALA A 153 -9.64 18.91 2.76
N SER A 154 -10.22 20.06 2.40
CA SER A 154 -11.55 20.14 1.79
C SER A 154 -11.64 19.55 0.39
N SER A 155 -10.52 19.30 -0.28
CA SER A 155 -10.47 18.66 -1.60
C SER A 155 -10.54 17.12 -1.53
N ILE A 156 -10.45 16.53 -0.34
CA ILE A 156 -10.64 15.09 -0.15
C ILE A 156 -12.09 14.74 -0.48
N HIS A 157 -12.28 13.77 -1.38
CA HIS A 157 -13.62 13.31 -1.71
C HIS A 157 -14.32 12.65 -0.50
N PRO A 158 -15.64 12.76 -0.36
CA PRO A 158 -16.38 12.21 0.79
C PRO A 158 -16.09 10.73 1.05
N TYR A 159 -15.93 9.91 0.02
CA TYR A 159 -15.64 8.48 0.15
C TYR A 159 -14.28 8.16 0.80
N ALA A 160 -13.35 9.10 0.79
CA ALA A 160 -11.99 8.92 1.26
C ALA A 160 -11.69 9.63 2.58
N GLN A 161 -12.63 10.43 3.11
CA GLN A 161 -12.37 11.27 4.29
C GLN A 161 -11.93 10.45 5.50
N THR A 162 -12.70 9.44 5.88
CA THR A 162 -12.37 8.58 7.02
C THR A 162 -11.01 7.89 6.86
N ALA A 163 -10.76 7.36 5.67
CA ALA A 163 -9.50 6.68 5.37
C ALA A 163 -8.29 7.64 5.42
N MET A 164 -8.44 8.86 4.92
CA MET A 164 -7.38 9.88 4.97
C MET A 164 -7.13 10.37 6.40
N GLN A 165 -8.18 10.56 7.20
CA GLN A 165 -8.06 10.94 8.62
C GLN A 165 -7.35 9.86 9.43
N TRP A 166 -7.71 8.60 9.22
CA TRP A 166 -7.04 7.46 9.84
C TRP A 166 -5.58 7.35 9.40
N ALA A 167 -5.33 7.32 8.10
CA ALA A 167 -3.98 7.16 7.58
C ALA A 167 -3.04 8.30 8.00
N ASN A 168 -3.58 9.51 8.20
CA ASN A 168 -2.83 10.64 8.73
C ASN A 168 -2.61 10.53 10.24
N ALA A 169 -3.60 10.07 11.02
CA ALA A 169 -3.46 9.84 12.44
C ALA A 169 -2.40 8.78 12.77
N GLU A 170 -2.31 7.74 11.92
CA GLU A 170 -1.30 6.66 12.01
C GLU A 170 0.04 7.02 11.34
N GLU A 171 0.22 8.25 10.88
CA GLU A 171 1.43 8.73 10.20
C GLU A 171 1.80 7.93 8.93
N LEU A 172 0.84 7.17 8.37
CA LEU A 172 1.02 6.41 7.12
C LEU A 172 1.03 7.35 5.91
N ILE A 173 0.09 8.30 5.88
CA ILE A 173 0.00 9.36 4.86
C ILE A 173 0.14 10.71 5.55
N THR A 174 1.29 11.33 5.38
CA THR A 174 1.59 12.68 5.90
C THR A 174 1.44 13.72 4.79
N GLY A 175 1.55 15.00 5.13
CA GLY A 175 1.56 16.08 4.14
C GLY A 175 2.67 15.93 3.08
N THR A 176 2.41 16.40 1.88
CA THR A 176 3.44 16.60 0.85
C THR A 176 4.26 17.85 1.12
N THR A 177 3.69 18.77 1.88
CA THR A 177 4.35 19.91 2.52
C THR A 177 3.84 20.03 3.96
N ALA A 178 4.30 21.03 4.70
CA ALA A 178 3.81 21.31 6.05
C ALA A 178 2.29 21.62 6.09
N THR A 179 1.72 22.10 4.99
CA THR A 179 0.33 22.60 4.94
C THR A 179 -0.54 21.96 3.84
N THR A 180 -0.05 20.99 3.10
CA THR A 180 -0.82 20.33 2.02
C THR A 180 -0.73 18.81 2.10
N LEU A 181 -1.86 18.12 1.90
CA LEU A 181 -1.97 16.65 1.80
C LEU A 181 -1.85 16.15 0.37
N SER A 182 -2.26 16.96 -0.60
CA SER A 182 -2.33 16.63 -2.02
C SER A 182 -3.14 15.34 -2.30
N PRO A 183 -4.41 15.23 -1.88
CA PRO A 183 -5.17 13.97 -1.94
C PRO A 183 -5.34 13.44 -3.36
N GLN A 184 -5.42 14.33 -4.36
CA GLN A 184 -5.59 13.98 -5.78
C GLN A 184 -4.25 13.67 -6.50
N ARG A 185 -3.10 13.96 -5.87
CA ARG A 185 -1.80 13.67 -6.45
C ARG A 185 -1.56 12.17 -6.50
N THR A 186 -0.96 11.68 -7.58
CA THR A 186 -0.58 10.27 -7.71
C THR A 186 0.53 9.89 -6.74
N VAL A 187 0.48 8.67 -6.24
CA VAL A 187 1.51 8.04 -5.40
C VAL A 187 2.58 7.46 -6.31
N SER A 188 3.87 7.74 -6.04
CA SER A 188 4.95 7.04 -6.72
C SER A 188 5.21 5.65 -6.10
N ARG A 189 5.95 4.79 -6.82
CA ARG A 189 6.33 3.47 -6.32
C ARG A 189 7.23 3.57 -5.07
N ALA A 190 8.11 4.56 -5.02
CA ALA A 190 8.90 4.86 -3.82
C ALA A 190 8.03 5.28 -2.63
N GLN A 191 7.00 6.10 -2.86
CA GLN A 191 6.04 6.46 -1.81
C GLN A 191 5.21 5.26 -1.35
N LEU A 192 4.78 4.39 -2.28
CA LEU A 192 4.11 3.13 -1.94
C LEU A 192 5.01 2.28 -1.02
N ALA A 193 6.26 2.06 -1.40
CA ALA A 193 7.21 1.29 -0.59
C ALA A 193 7.36 1.88 0.83
N THR A 194 7.47 3.22 0.93
CA THR A 194 7.60 3.93 2.20
C THR A 194 6.38 3.72 3.11
N ILE A 195 5.18 3.76 2.55
CA ILE A 195 3.94 3.56 3.32
C ILE A 195 3.81 2.08 3.73
N LEU A 196 4.13 1.14 2.84
CA LEU A 196 4.14 -0.29 3.17
C LEU A 196 5.13 -0.61 4.30
N GLN A 197 6.33 0.00 4.30
CA GLN A 197 7.31 -0.17 5.37
C GLN A 197 6.78 0.34 6.72
N ARG A 198 6.07 1.47 6.74
CA ARG A 198 5.44 2.00 7.96
C ARG A 198 4.26 1.15 8.43
N PHE A 199 3.53 0.57 7.50
CA PHE A 199 2.32 -0.20 7.78
C PHE A 199 2.62 -1.64 8.23
N ALA A 200 3.67 -2.28 7.72
CA ALA A 200 4.01 -3.67 8.00
C ALA A 200 4.08 -4.02 9.51
N PRO A 201 4.67 -3.19 10.41
CA PRO A 201 4.68 -3.47 11.84
C PRO A 201 3.28 -3.55 12.46
N MET A 202 2.30 -2.77 11.98
CA MET A 202 0.93 -2.78 12.48
C MET A 202 0.26 -4.13 12.18
N VAL A 203 0.50 -4.69 10.99
CA VAL A 203 -0.03 -5.99 10.58
C VAL A 203 0.64 -7.14 11.33
N SER A 204 1.96 -7.08 11.52
CA SER A 204 2.73 -8.15 12.17
C SER A 204 2.45 -8.27 13.67
N TYR A 205 2.04 -7.19 14.33
CA TYR A 205 1.77 -7.18 15.77
C TYR A 205 0.51 -7.99 16.14
N GLN A 206 -0.44 -8.13 15.24
CA GLN A 206 -1.69 -8.87 15.49
C GLN A 206 -1.59 -10.39 15.29
N GLN A 207 -0.47 -10.89 14.77
CA GLN A 207 -0.26 -12.34 14.58
C GLN A 207 0.35 -13.03 15.81
N ARG A 208 0.50 -12.32 16.93
CA ARG A 208 0.98 -12.85 18.22
C ARG A 208 -0.14 -12.90 19.24
#